data_9d25bceacefeb0f05597bcb15970f215
#
_entry.id   9d25bceacefeb0f05597bcb15970f215
#
_cell.length_a   1.000
_cell.length_b   1.000
_cell.length_c   1.000
_cell.angle_alpha   90.00
_cell.angle_beta   90.00
_cell.angle_gamma   90.00
#
_symmetry.space_group_name_H-M   'P 1'
#
loop_
_entity.id
_entity.type
_entity.pdbx_description
1 polymer ?
#
loop_
_entity_poly.entity_id
_entity_poly.type
_entity_poly.pdbx_seq_one_letter_code
_entity_poly.pdbx_strand_id
1 'polypeptide(L)'
;MARPRKNWTAVRPAVTYSLMRYQLVTLEAPDTVGRAFAGQTVVVPEQARCRQATMSWAGDVAQMIAKLIFNERAFGEIFTVSTAEHHTWEEIAEYYKEICCMKTLWVDKEDYIRILSPDPYVTSARWQLEFDRLFDRVMDNSKILAATGMTQSDLMP
;
A
#
# COMPACT_ATOMS: atom_id res chain seq x y z
N MET A 1 13.36 -17.12 -38.38
CA MET A 1 14.04 -16.41 -37.27
C MET A 1 13.32 -16.73 -35.96
N ALA A 2 14.00 -17.37 -35.02
CA ALA A 2 13.43 -17.61 -33.70
C ALA A 2 13.26 -16.26 -32.95
N ARG A 3 12.06 -15.98 -32.43
CA ARG A 3 11.84 -14.81 -31.58
C ARG A 3 12.76 -14.92 -30.36
N PRO A 4 13.44 -13.83 -29.96
CA PRO A 4 14.23 -13.86 -28.72
C PRO A 4 13.33 -14.30 -27.55
N ARG A 5 13.75 -15.31 -26.80
CA ARG A 5 13.01 -15.77 -25.61
C ARG A 5 12.93 -14.62 -24.60
N LYS A 6 11.73 -14.20 -24.26
CA LYS A 6 11.47 -13.24 -23.19
C LYS A 6 11.54 -13.99 -21.87
N ASN A 7 12.69 -14.04 -21.24
CA ASN A 7 12.95 -14.76 -19.99
C ASN A 7 12.94 -13.83 -18.75
N TRP A 8 12.10 -12.82 -18.78
CA TRP A 8 11.90 -11.89 -17.67
C TRP A 8 10.42 -11.77 -17.33
N THR A 9 10.15 -11.43 -16.08
CA THR A 9 8.83 -11.06 -15.58
C THR A 9 9.01 -9.85 -14.68
N ALA A 10 8.18 -8.83 -14.84
CA ALA A 10 8.18 -7.67 -13.95
C ALA A 10 6.95 -7.72 -13.04
N VAL A 11 7.16 -7.43 -11.76
CA VAL A 11 6.09 -7.35 -10.76
C VAL A 11 6.02 -5.96 -10.18
N ARG A 12 4.80 -5.45 -10.00
CA ARG A 12 4.50 -4.14 -9.42
C ARG A 12 3.56 -4.35 -8.23
N PRO A 13 4.10 -4.54 -7.03
CA PRO A 13 3.25 -4.65 -5.84
C PRO A 13 2.62 -3.28 -5.53
N ALA A 14 1.39 -3.30 -5.01
CA ALA A 14 0.78 -2.14 -4.37
C ALA A 14 1.40 -1.90 -2.98
N VAL A 15 0.82 -1.02 -2.20
CA VAL A 15 1.20 -0.88 -0.79
C VAL A 15 1.05 -2.25 -0.11
N THR A 16 2.10 -2.70 0.55
CA THR A 16 2.08 -3.98 1.27
C THR A 16 2.13 -3.75 2.78
N TYR A 17 1.34 -4.53 3.51
CA TYR A 17 1.40 -4.55 4.96
C TYR A 17 1.81 -5.94 5.47
N SER A 18 2.30 -6.01 6.69
CA SER A 18 2.76 -7.25 7.32
C SER A 18 2.74 -7.11 8.84
N LEU A 19 3.11 -8.17 9.55
CA LEU A 19 3.29 -8.12 11.02
C LEU A 19 4.33 -7.08 11.48
N MET A 20 5.20 -6.62 10.58
CA MET A 20 6.26 -5.66 10.88
C MET A 20 6.07 -4.32 10.17
N ARG A 21 5.02 -4.18 9.38
CA ARG A 21 4.79 -2.98 8.58
C ARG A 21 3.33 -2.55 8.65
N TYR A 22 3.09 -1.46 9.34
CA TYR A 22 1.78 -0.86 9.55
C TYR A 22 1.76 0.55 8.98
N GLN A 23 1.04 0.74 7.88
CA GLN A 23 1.02 1.99 7.13
C GLN A 23 -0.30 2.74 7.32
N LEU A 24 -0.22 4.07 7.49
CA LEU A 24 -1.35 4.96 7.38
C LEU A 24 -0.93 6.20 6.58
N VAL A 25 -1.47 6.37 5.40
CA VAL A 25 -1.06 7.37 4.41
C VAL A 25 0.44 7.23 4.11
N THR A 26 1.30 8.13 4.58
CA THR A 26 2.76 8.06 4.42
C THR A 26 3.48 7.61 5.71
N LEU A 27 2.74 7.38 6.80
CA LEU A 27 3.29 7.01 8.09
C LEU A 27 3.55 5.50 8.17
N GLU A 28 4.63 5.11 8.80
CA GLU A 28 5.02 3.72 9.07
C GLU A 28 4.80 3.37 10.56
N ALA A 29 5.08 2.14 10.95
CA ALA A 29 4.79 1.61 12.29
C ALA A 29 5.20 2.48 13.48
N PRO A 30 6.39 3.11 13.51
CA PRO A 30 6.76 3.97 14.64
C PRO A 30 5.83 5.18 14.82
N ASP A 31 5.36 5.73 13.70
CA ASP A 31 4.53 6.94 13.67
C ASP A 31 3.03 6.65 13.76
N THR A 32 2.62 5.39 13.65
CA THR A 32 1.24 4.93 13.80
C THR A 32 1.05 4.17 15.10
N VAL A 33 1.27 2.87 15.09
CA VAL A 33 1.08 1.97 16.24
C VAL A 33 2.01 2.35 17.40
N GLY A 34 3.25 2.73 17.12
CA GLY A 34 4.20 3.20 18.15
C GLY A 34 3.67 4.42 18.91
N ARG A 35 3.12 5.42 18.20
CA ARG A 35 2.51 6.60 18.82
C ARG A 35 1.23 6.25 19.57
N ALA A 36 0.40 5.35 19.03
CA ALA A 36 -0.82 4.91 19.68
C ALA A 36 -0.53 4.27 21.04
N PHE A 37 0.44 3.36 21.12
CA PHE A 37 0.87 2.75 22.38
C PHE A 37 1.52 3.75 23.37
N ALA A 38 2.13 4.81 22.87
CA ALA A 38 2.63 5.91 23.68
C ALA A 38 1.52 6.90 24.11
N GLY A 39 0.24 6.66 23.76
CA GLY A 39 -0.89 7.53 24.06
C GLY A 39 -0.88 8.85 23.27
N GLN A 40 -0.06 8.94 22.25
CA GLN A 40 0.11 10.14 21.42
C GLN A 40 -0.89 10.16 20.25
N THR A 41 -1.26 11.38 19.83
CA THR A 41 -2.12 11.56 18.66
C THR A 41 -1.30 11.42 17.37
N VAL A 42 -1.85 10.70 16.40
CA VAL A 42 -1.30 10.55 15.04
C VAL A 42 -1.90 11.63 14.15
N VAL A 43 -1.05 12.42 13.53
CA VAL A 43 -1.46 13.48 12.60
C VAL A 43 -1.51 12.93 11.19
N VAL A 44 -2.58 13.19 10.45
CA VAL A 44 -2.82 12.70 9.08
C VAL A 44 -3.38 13.82 8.18
N PRO A 45 -3.11 13.80 6.88
CA PRO A 45 -3.55 14.87 5.98
C PRO A 45 -5.03 14.70 5.59
N GLU A 46 -5.84 15.74 5.81
CA GLU A 46 -7.28 15.76 5.49
C GLU A 46 -7.56 15.44 4.01
N GLN A 47 -6.70 15.90 3.10
CA GLN A 47 -6.89 15.68 1.67
C GLN A 47 -6.77 14.22 1.24
N ALA A 48 -6.14 13.37 2.06
CA ALA A 48 -6.06 11.93 1.83
C ALA A 48 -7.29 11.16 2.36
N ARG A 49 -8.07 11.74 3.27
CA ARG A 49 -9.09 11.10 4.08
C ARG A 49 -10.00 10.16 3.28
N CYS A 50 -10.58 10.67 2.20
CA CYS A 50 -11.53 9.94 1.35
C CYS A 50 -10.86 9.25 0.15
N ARG A 51 -9.52 9.24 0.06
CA ARG A 51 -8.80 8.61 -1.04
C ARG A 51 -8.72 7.11 -0.84
N GLN A 52 -8.92 6.38 -1.95
CA GLN A 52 -8.87 4.92 -1.96
C GLN A 52 -7.43 4.41 -1.94
N ALA A 53 -7.14 3.47 -1.06
CA ALA A 53 -5.87 2.78 -0.97
C ALA A 53 -6.06 1.28 -1.16
N THR A 54 -5.29 0.66 -2.04
CA THR A 54 -5.14 -0.78 -2.08
C THR A 54 -3.95 -1.17 -1.22
N MET A 55 -4.21 -1.95 -0.19
CA MET A 55 -3.17 -2.52 0.68
C MET A 55 -3.24 -4.04 0.61
N SER A 56 -2.12 -4.67 0.34
CA SER A 56 -2.04 -6.12 0.17
C SER A 56 -1.23 -6.77 1.28
N TRP A 57 -1.70 -7.89 1.80
CA TRP A 57 -0.92 -8.70 2.73
C TRP A 57 0.36 -9.20 2.06
N ALA A 58 1.51 -9.02 2.72
CA ALA A 58 2.81 -9.38 2.16
C ALA A 58 2.93 -10.89 1.85
N GLY A 59 2.23 -11.74 2.61
CA GLY A 59 2.16 -13.17 2.35
C GLY A 59 1.49 -13.51 1.03
N ASP A 60 0.41 -12.81 0.68
CA ASP A 60 -0.29 -13.00 -0.59
C ASP A 60 0.56 -12.52 -1.76
N VAL A 61 1.21 -11.37 -1.60
CA VAL A 61 2.17 -10.86 -2.59
C VAL A 61 3.29 -11.87 -2.84
N ALA A 62 3.85 -12.44 -1.78
CA ALA A 62 4.88 -13.47 -1.88
C ALA A 62 4.36 -14.74 -2.57
N GLN A 63 3.14 -15.18 -2.23
CA GLN A 63 2.52 -16.35 -2.85
C GLN A 63 2.25 -16.14 -4.35
N MET A 64 1.70 -14.98 -4.72
CA MET A 64 1.50 -14.62 -6.12
C MET A 64 2.82 -14.63 -6.90
N ILE A 65 3.88 -14.02 -6.35
CA ILE A 65 5.21 -13.99 -6.98
C ILE A 65 5.77 -15.42 -7.12
N ALA A 66 5.67 -16.24 -6.08
CA ALA A 66 6.15 -17.61 -6.11
C ALA A 66 5.49 -18.44 -7.23
N LYS A 67 4.18 -18.24 -7.46
CA LYS A 67 3.43 -18.92 -8.53
C LYS A 67 3.76 -18.42 -9.95
N LEU A 68 4.44 -17.28 -10.09
CA LEU A 68 4.96 -16.80 -11.38
C LEU A 68 6.32 -17.42 -11.73
N ILE A 69 7.05 -17.96 -10.75
CA ILE A 69 8.36 -18.58 -11.00
C ILE A 69 8.18 -19.81 -11.87
N PHE A 70 8.93 -19.89 -12.98
CA PHE A 70 8.83 -20.95 -14.01
C PHE A 70 7.46 -21.07 -14.69
N ASN A 71 6.59 -20.07 -14.55
CA ASN A 71 5.31 -20.02 -15.23
C ASN A 71 5.48 -19.45 -16.65
N GLU A 72 5.24 -20.24 -17.67
CA GLU A 72 5.40 -19.80 -19.06
C GLU A 72 4.50 -18.61 -19.42
N ARG A 73 3.33 -18.47 -18.77
CA ARG A 73 2.42 -17.35 -18.95
C ARG A 73 2.98 -16.03 -18.42
N ALA A 74 4.04 -16.09 -17.61
CA ALA A 74 4.65 -14.93 -16.99
C ALA A 74 5.82 -14.36 -17.81
N PHE A 75 6.33 -15.10 -18.78
CA PHE A 75 7.50 -14.70 -19.55
C PHE A 75 7.22 -13.50 -20.46
N GLY A 76 8.00 -12.42 -20.24
CA GLY A 76 7.89 -11.17 -20.97
C GLY A 76 6.68 -10.33 -20.58
N GLU A 77 6.09 -10.58 -19.41
CA GLU A 77 4.88 -9.93 -18.95
C GLU A 77 5.14 -9.09 -17.69
N ILE A 78 4.23 -8.10 -17.47
CA ILE A 78 4.22 -7.23 -16.30
C ILE A 78 2.93 -7.52 -15.55
N PHE A 79 3.04 -7.69 -14.23
CA PHE A 79 1.90 -7.97 -13.35
C PHE A 79 1.79 -6.92 -12.26
N THR A 80 0.57 -6.42 -12.03
CA THR A 80 0.19 -5.79 -10.78
C THR A 80 -0.04 -6.89 -9.75
N VAL A 81 0.75 -6.89 -8.67
CA VAL A 81 0.69 -7.92 -7.63
C VAL A 81 0.04 -7.32 -6.40
N SER A 82 -1.27 -7.48 -6.29
CA SER A 82 -2.08 -6.86 -5.25
C SER A 82 -3.39 -7.61 -5.03
N THR A 83 -4.08 -7.31 -3.93
CA THR A 83 -5.53 -7.53 -3.84
C THR A 83 -6.26 -6.55 -4.75
N ALA A 84 -7.53 -6.81 -5.07
CA ALA A 84 -8.45 -5.82 -5.66
C ALA A 84 -9.25 -5.07 -4.57
N GLU A 85 -9.17 -5.51 -3.32
CA GLU A 85 -9.80 -4.84 -2.20
C GLU A 85 -9.13 -3.47 -1.95
N HIS A 86 -9.96 -2.51 -1.60
CA HIS A 86 -9.50 -1.15 -1.35
C HIS A 86 -10.39 -0.49 -0.28
N HIS A 87 -9.78 0.35 0.52
CA HIS A 87 -10.41 1.12 1.57
C HIS A 87 -9.98 2.57 1.50
N THR A 88 -10.77 3.47 2.04
CA THR A 88 -10.33 4.85 2.26
C THR A 88 -9.28 4.90 3.37
N TRP A 89 -8.45 5.94 3.37
CA TRP A 89 -7.53 6.13 4.49
C TRP A 89 -8.25 6.40 5.82
N GLU A 90 -9.48 6.93 5.77
CA GLU A 90 -10.33 7.07 6.95
C GLU A 90 -10.75 5.72 7.52
N GLU A 91 -11.22 4.80 6.68
CA GLU A 91 -11.58 3.44 7.12
C GLU A 91 -10.38 2.72 7.73
N ILE A 92 -9.20 2.85 7.13
CA ILE A 92 -7.97 2.27 7.68
C ILE A 92 -7.63 2.91 9.05
N ALA A 93 -7.82 4.22 9.22
CA ALA A 93 -7.61 4.88 10.50
C ALA A 93 -8.61 4.41 11.59
N GLU A 94 -9.87 4.14 11.21
CA GLU A 94 -10.85 3.57 12.14
C GLU A 94 -10.49 2.13 12.55
N TYR A 95 -9.94 1.30 11.66
CA TYR A 95 -9.41 -0.01 12.06
C TYR A 95 -8.29 0.12 13.10
N TYR A 96 -7.36 1.06 12.94
CA TYR A 96 -6.34 1.32 13.96
C TYR A 96 -6.95 1.81 15.29
N LYS A 97 -8.00 2.62 15.24
CA LYS A 97 -8.69 3.09 16.44
C LYS A 97 -9.36 1.93 17.17
N GLU A 98 -10.01 1.01 16.45
CA GLU A 98 -10.64 -0.18 17.03
C GLU A 98 -9.62 -1.14 17.65
N ILE A 99 -8.49 -1.37 16.96
CA ILE A 99 -7.48 -2.37 17.37
C ILE A 99 -6.59 -1.86 18.49
N CYS A 100 -6.12 -0.62 18.42
CA CYS A 100 -5.11 -0.09 19.35
C CYS A 100 -5.46 1.28 19.97
N CYS A 101 -6.73 1.68 19.90
CA CYS A 101 -7.22 2.96 20.43
C CYS A 101 -6.48 4.19 19.89
N MET A 102 -5.98 4.10 18.64
CA MET A 102 -5.26 5.18 17.99
C MET A 102 -6.14 6.44 17.88
N LYS A 103 -5.60 7.57 18.29
CA LYS A 103 -6.23 8.87 18.11
C LYS A 103 -5.65 9.55 16.88
N THR A 104 -6.50 9.91 15.91
CA THR A 104 -6.10 10.61 14.70
C THR A 104 -6.52 12.08 14.75
N LEU A 105 -5.69 12.95 14.22
CA LEU A 105 -5.99 14.36 13.98
C LEU A 105 -5.76 14.65 12.50
N TRP A 106 -6.83 14.96 11.79
CA TRP A 106 -6.79 15.33 10.39
C TRP A 106 -6.47 16.82 10.27
N VAL A 107 -5.41 17.14 9.53
CA VAL A 107 -4.92 18.51 9.35
C VAL A 107 -4.73 18.83 7.87
N ASP A 108 -4.59 20.10 7.55
CA ASP A 108 -4.26 20.50 6.18
C ASP A 108 -2.95 19.86 5.71
N LYS A 109 -2.86 19.56 4.43
CA LYS A 109 -1.70 18.93 3.78
C LYS A 109 -0.39 19.69 4.07
N GLU A 110 -0.42 21.01 4.01
CA GLU A 110 0.80 21.81 4.21
C GLU A 110 1.25 21.78 5.68
N ASP A 111 0.31 21.77 6.61
CA ASP A 111 0.62 21.61 8.03
C ASP A 111 1.16 20.19 8.33
N TYR A 112 0.56 19.16 7.73
CA TYR A 112 1.06 17.80 7.80
C TYR A 112 2.51 17.68 7.32
N ILE A 113 2.82 18.22 6.14
CA ILE A 113 4.17 18.19 5.57
C ILE A 113 5.15 18.94 6.48
N ARG A 114 4.74 20.09 7.03
CA ARG A 114 5.58 20.87 7.95
C ARG A 114 5.89 20.13 9.25
N ILE A 115 4.94 19.34 9.76
CA ILE A 115 5.13 18.53 10.96
C ILE A 115 6.10 17.38 10.71
N LEU A 116 5.96 16.67 9.57
CA LEU A 116 6.79 15.51 9.25
C LEU A 116 8.18 15.87 8.74
N SER A 117 8.29 16.96 8.02
CA SER A 117 9.53 17.40 7.39
C SER A 117 9.72 18.88 7.69
N PRO A 118 10.20 19.23 8.89
CA PRO A 118 10.44 20.62 9.25
C PRO A 118 11.54 21.27 8.40
N ASP A 119 12.40 20.47 7.79
CA ASP A 119 13.39 20.94 6.81
C ASP A 119 12.72 21.08 5.43
N PRO A 120 12.62 22.30 4.85
CA PRO A 120 11.99 22.52 3.55
C PRO A 120 12.71 21.85 2.37
N TYR A 121 13.95 21.43 2.57
CA TYR A 121 14.73 20.72 1.56
C TYR A 121 14.48 19.20 1.56
N VAL A 122 13.83 18.65 2.59
CA VAL A 122 13.44 17.23 2.65
C VAL A 122 12.05 17.07 2.02
N THR A 123 12.00 16.55 0.81
CA THR A 123 10.78 16.49 0.00
C THR A 123 10.08 15.14 0.01
N SER A 124 10.59 14.13 0.74
CA SER A 124 10.08 12.75 0.68
C SER A 124 8.60 12.61 1.06
N ALA A 125 8.16 13.27 2.13
CA ALA A 125 6.76 13.22 2.55
C ALA A 125 5.84 13.91 1.53
N ARG A 126 6.23 15.08 1.02
CA ARG A 126 5.50 15.82 -0.02
C ARG A 126 5.39 14.99 -1.29
N TRP A 127 6.51 14.40 -1.75
CA TRP A 127 6.54 13.59 -2.95
C TRP A 127 5.58 12.39 -2.87
N GLN A 128 5.65 11.62 -1.79
CA GLN A 128 4.76 10.48 -1.58
C GLN A 128 3.29 10.90 -1.52
N LEU A 129 3.02 12.02 -0.85
CA LEU A 129 1.66 12.52 -0.70
C LEU A 129 1.10 12.98 -2.04
N GLU A 130 1.77 13.91 -2.72
CA GLU A 130 1.25 14.58 -3.92
C GLU A 130 1.26 13.71 -5.17
N PHE A 131 2.16 12.73 -5.28
CA PHE A 131 2.28 11.87 -6.46
C PHE A 131 1.79 10.43 -6.25
N ASP A 132 1.28 10.12 -5.06
CA ASP A 132 0.82 8.78 -4.75
C ASP A 132 -0.43 8.77 -3.85
N ARG A 133 -0.35 9.27 -2.62
CA ARG A 133 -1.39 9.07 -1.59
C ARG A 133 -2.65 9.93 -1.77
N LEU A 134 -2.59 10.99 -2.54
CA LEU A 134 -3.74 11.84 -2.87
C LEU A 134 -4.52 11.37 -4.11
N PHE A 135 -4.13 10.25 -4.71
CA PHE A 135 -4.86 9.61 -5.80
C PHE A 135 -5.59 8.35 -5.31
N ASP A 136 -6.73 8.06 -5.92
CA ASP A 136 -7.43 6.81 -5.69
C ASP A 136 -6.63 5.66 -6.30
N ARG A 137 -6.28 4.69 -5.47
CA ARG A 137 -5.46 3.55 -5.82
C ARG A 137 -6.29 2.28 -5.75
N VAL A 138 -7.09 2.08 -6.77
CA VAL A 138 -7.86 0.85 -6.98
C VAL A 138 -7.12 0.01 -8.00
N MET A 139 -6.65 -1.17 -7.61
CA MET A 139 -5.79 -2.02 -8.42
C MET A 139 -6.60 -3.12 -9.10
N ASP A 140 -6.36 -3.33 -10.39
CA ASP A 140 -6.83 -4.50 -11.10
C ASP A 140 -5.79 -5.63 -10.97
N ASN A 141 -6.18 -6.71 -10.31
CA ASN A 141 -5.37 -7.91 -10.12
C ASN A 141 -5.82 -9.10 -10.99
N SER A 142 -6.76 -8.91 -11.90
CA SER A 142 -7.33 -9.99 -12.72
C SER A 142 -6.27 -10.76 -13.50
N LYS A 143 -5.27 -10.06 -14.03
CA LYS A 143 -4.18 -10.66 -14.80
C LYS A 143 -3.30 -11.59 -13.97
N ILE A 144 -2.95 -11.19 -12.73
CA ILE A 144 -2.12 -12.03 -11.85
C ILE A 144 -2.91 -13.24 -11.37
N LEU A 145 -4.18 -13.08 -11.01
CA LEU A 145 -5.04 -14.17 -10.60
C LEU A 145 -5.19 -15.21 -11.72
N ALA A 146 -5.47 -14.76 -12.95
CA ALA A 146 -5.56 -15.65 -14.12
C ALA A 146 -4.24 -16.39 -14.39
N ALA A 147 -3.09 -15.74 -14.23
CA ALA A 147 -1.79 -16.36 -14.46
C ALA A 147 -1.41 -17.38 -13.39
N THR A 148 -1.78 -17.12 -12.13
CA THR A 148 -1.43 -17.96 -10.96
C THR A 148 -2.45 -19.02 -10.63
N GLY A 149 -3.65 -18.94 -11.22
CA GLY A 149 -4.80 -19.82 -10.86
C GLY A 149 -5.37 -19.52 -9.47
N MET A 150 -5.09 -18.34 -8.92
CA MET A 150 -5.67 -17.86 -7.66
C MET A 150 -6.98 -17.10 -7.92
N THR A 151 -7.75 -16.95 -6.87
CA THR A 151 -8.99 -16.17 -6.84
C THR A 151 -8.88 -15.06 -5.78
N GLN A 152 -9.77 -14.08 -5.81
CA GLN A 152 -9.78 -13.03 -4.78
C GLN A 152 -10.05 -13.60 -3.37
N SER A 153 -10.80 -14.69 -3.25
CA SER A 153 -11.07 -15.34 -1.96
C SER A 153 -9.87 -16.11 -1.38
N ASP A 154 -8.80 -16.29 -2.13
CA ASP A 154 -7.54 -16.86 -1.62
C ASP A 154 -6.64 -15.80 -0.96
N LEU A 155 -7.01 -14.52 -1.08
CA LEU A 155 -6.24 -13.40 -0.54
C LEU A 155 -6.79 -12.97 0.82
N MET A 156 -5.90 -12.51 1.69
CA MET A 156 -6.27 -11.91 2.98
C MET A 156 -7.09 -10.63 2.75
N PRO A 157 -8.24 -10.48 3.43
CA PRO A 157 -9.05 -9.27 3.38
C PRO A 157 -8.36 -8.08 4.08
#